data_3b9f94ccfa5226c3f61bf4f456eb0cca
#
_entry.id   3b9f94ccfa5226c3f61bf4f456eb0cca
#
_cell.length_a   1.000
_cell.length_b   1.000
_cell.length_c   1.000
_cell.angle_alpha   90.00
_cell.angle_beta   90.00
_cell.angle_gamma   90.00
#
_symmetry.space_group_name_H-M   'P 1'
#
loop_
_entity.id
_entity.type
_entity.pdbx_description
1 polymer ?
#
loop_
_entity_poly.entity_id
_entity_poly.type
_entity_poly.pdbx_seq_one_letter_code
_entity_poly.pdbx_strand_id
1 'polypeptide(L)'
;MKIHFLGTCAGTEPMPTRRHASVAIEAEGRIYWFDAGETCSRTAHLMGLDLLKVGKIVISHTHMDHVGGLGNLLWHIRNCGLLRRQQPESGKVEVYIPNMETWEGLMLLLRNTEGGFETDYPITATLVEAGVLFDDGVLKVTAFPNTHLRYLETDRCLSYTYLIECEGKKLVYSGDLGKYEDMDDAISEGCDGLIIETGHFGIDAAWQYTSGKNIGKVFFSHNGREILNYPEASQEKVARYFGGNAVICEDGMTIEL
;
A
#
# COMPACT_ATOMS: atom_id res chain seq x y z
N MET A 1 -11.18 12.00 0.02
CA MET A 1 -10.48 10.87 -0.65
C MET A 1 -11.09 9.56 -0.24
N LYS A 2 -11.06 8.55 -1.15
CA LYS A 2 -11.52 7.18 -0.85
C LYS A 2 -10.32 6.24 -0.74
N ILE A 3 -10.37 5.37 0.24
CA ILE A 3 -9.34 4.36 0.51
C ILE A 3 -9.94 2.99 0.21
N HIS A 4 -9.37 2.25 -0.72
CA HIS A 4 -9.80 0.92 -1.13
C HIS A 4 -8.79 -0.11 -0.62
N PHE A 5 -9.22 -1.03 0.22
CA PHE A 5 -8.39 -2.11 0.75
C PHE A 5 -8.47 -3.30 -0.20
N LEU A 6 -7.44 -3.53 -0.99
CA LEU A 6 -7.39 -4.56 -2.03
C LEU A 6 -6.84 -5.88 -1.52
N GLY A 7 -6.05 -5.82 -0.48
CA GLY A 7 -5.50 -6.94 0.27
C GLY A 7 -5.08 -6.49 1.65
N THR A 8 -5.44 -7.26 2.65
CA THR A 8 -5.31 -6.89 4.08
C THR A 8 -4.59 -7.94 4.92
N CYS A 9 -4.05 -8.99 4.29
CA CYS A 9 -3.31 -10.06 4.95
C CYS A 9 -1.81 -9.75 5.00
N ALA A 10 -1.17 -10.11 6.10
CA ALA A 10 0.28 -10.16 6.24
C ALA A 10 0.90 -11.29 5.39
N GLY A 11 2.23 -11.33 5.28
CA GLY A 11 2.99 -12.37 4.59
C GLY A 11 2.82 -13.75 5.21
N THR A 12 1.66 -14.36 5.00
CA THR A 12 1.32 -15.71 5.45
C THR A 12 1.15 -16.64 4.24
N GLU A 13 0.85 -17.91 4.50
CA GLU A 13 0.32 -18.79 3.48
C GLU A 13 -1.00 -18.25 2.90
N PRO A 14 -1.40 -18.65 1.68
CA PRO A 14 -2.65 -18.20 1.09
C PRO A 14 -3.84 -18.42 2.01
N MET A 15 -4.56 -17.36 2.32
CA MET A 15 -5.76 -17.38 3.15
C MET A 15 -7.01 -17.43 2.27
N PRO A 16 -8.06 -18.17 2.64
CA PRO A 16 -9.24 -18.35 1.79
C PRO A 16 -9.95 -17.03 1.41
N THR A 17 -9.98 -16.06 2.33
CA THR A 17 -10.78 -14.82 2.21
C THR A 17 -9.94 -13.55 2.20
N ARG A 18 -8.63 -13.65 2.29
CA ARG A 18 -7.71 -12.50 2.40
C ARG A 18 -6.63 -12.58 1.34
N ARG A 19 -6.17 -11.44 0.88
CA ARG A 19 -5.07 -11.24 -0.07
C ARG A 19 -3.95 -10.45 0.61
N HIS A 20 -2.75 -10.58 0.09
CA HIS A 20 -1.59 -9.84 0.60
C HIS A 20 -1.72 -8.33 0.41
N ALA A 21 -0.92 -7.57 1.17
CA ALA A 21 -1.07 -6.14 1.36
C ALA A 21 -1.17 -5.33 0.07
N SER A 22 -2.25 -4.57 -0.06
CA SER A 22 -2.41 -3.60 -1.14
C SER A 22 -3.55 -2.64 -0.84
N VAL A 23 -3.31 -1.36 -1.04
CA VAL A 23 -4.28 -0.28 -0.86
C VAL A 23 -4.28 0.62 -2.09
N ALA A 24 -5.46 1.06 -2.53
CA ALA A 24 -5.58 2.09 -3.55
C ALA A 24 -6.29 3.32 -2.97
N ILE A 25 -5.79 4.51 -3.30
CA ILE A 25 -6.40 5.79 -2.92
C ILE A 25 -6.99 6.42 -4.18
N GLU A 26 -8.29 6.67 -4.17
CA GLU A 26 -8.98 7.41 -5.22
C GLU A 26 -9.19 8.86 -4.76
N ALA A 27 -8.66 9.81 -5.55
CA ALA A 27 -8.82 11.23 -5.36
C ALA A 27 -8.93 11.94 -6.71
N GLU A 28 -9.89 12.84 -6.86
CA GLU A 28 -10.15 13.59 -8.09
C GLU A 28 -10.18 12.73 -9.37
N GLY A 29 -10.72 11.52 -9.25
CA GLY A 29 -10.85 10.58 -10.37
C GLY A 29 -9.55 9.85 -10.74
N ARG A 30 -8.45 10.06 -10.03
CA ARG A 30 -7.17 9.36 -10.17
C ARG A 30 -7.05 8.26 -9.13
N ILE A 31 -6.29 7.22 -9.44
CA ILE A 31 -5.98 6.12 -8.52
C ILE A 31 -4.47 6.09 -8.26
N TYR A 32 -4.11 6.17 -6.99
CA TYR A 32 -2.76 6.04 -6.45
C TYR A 32 -2.67 4.72 -5.71
N TRP A 33 -1.68 3.90 -6.04
CA TRP A 33 -1.58 2.54 -5.54
C TRP A 33 -0.46 2.40 -4.53
N PHE A 34 -0.73 1.78 -3.39
CA PHE A 34 0.23 1.52 -2.32
C PHE A 34 0.33 0.03 -2.07
N ASP A 35 1.52 -0.53 -2.29
CA ASP A 35 1.85 -1.94 -2.31
C ASP A 35 1.00 -2.77 -3.29
N ALA A 36 1.59 -3.79 -3.83
CA ALA A 36 0.98 -4.64 -4.85
C ALA A 36 1.18 -6.12 -4.49
N GLY A 37 0.53 -6.56 -3.41
CA GLY A 37 0.45 -7.96 -3.04
C GLY A 37 -0.27 -8.80 -4.10
N GLU A 38 -0.18 -10.12 -3.98
CA GLU A 38 -0.77 -11.02 -4.98
C GLU A 38 -2.25 -10.74 -5.20
N THR A 39 -2.69 -10.84 -6.42
CA THR A 39 -4.09 -10.67 -6.86
C THR A 39 -4.71 -9.29 -6.63
N CYS A 40 -3.97 -8.28 -6.19
CA CYS A 40 -4.47 -6.93 -5.91
C CYS A 40 -5.21 -6.30 -7.10
N SER A 41 -4.68 -6.42 -8.32
CA SER A 41 -5.32 -5.92 -9.54
C SER A 41 -6.63 -6.64 -9.86
N ARG A 42 -6.74 -7.94 -9.56
CA ARG A 42 -8.00 -8.68 -9.69
C ARG A 42 -9.04 -8.18 -8.68
N THR A 43 -8.64 -7.98 -7.43
CA THR A 43 -9.55 -7.44 -6.40
C THR A 43 -10.07 -6.07 -6.81
N ALA A 44 -9.19 -5.16 -7.26
CA ALA A 44 -9.58 -3.84 -7.76
C ALA A 44 -10.58 -3.92 -8.91
N HIS A 45 -10.33 -4.79 -9.89
CA HIS A 45 -11.25 -4.99 -11.01
C HIS A 45 -12.62 -5.48 -10.55
N LEU A 46 -12.68 -6.42 -9.61
CA LEU A 46 -13.95 -6.91 -9.04
C LEU A 46 -14.69 -5.84 -8.22
N MET A 47 -13.98 -4.89 -7.64
CA MET A 47 -14.54 -3.71 -6.98
C MET A 47 -15.03 -2.63 -7.98
N GLY A 48 -14.78 -2.81 -9.27
CA GLY A 48 -15.14 -1.84 -10.31
C GLY A 48 -14.16 -0.68 -10.45
N LEU A 49 -12.96 -0.76 -9.87
CA LEU A 49 -11.93 0.26 -10.04
C LEU A 49 -11.37 0.20 -11.48
N ASP A 50 -11.29 1.36 -12.11
CA ASP A 50 -10.73 1.46 -13.46
C ASP A 50 -9.20 1.53 -13.42
N LEU A 51 -8.55 0.45 -13.84
CA LEU A 51 -7.10 0.34 -13.85
C LEU A 51 -6.41 1.38 -14.78
N LEU A 52 -7.11 1.94 -15.75
CA LEU A 52 -6.55 3.02 -16.59
C LEU A 52 -6.45 4.38 -15.87
N LYS A 53 -7.03 4.49 -14.69
CA LYS A 53 -6.86 5.66 -13.80
C LYS A 53 -5.63 5.55 -12.89
N VAL A 54 -4.94 4.41 -12.90
CA VAL A 54 -3.71 4.20 -12.13
C VAL A 54 -2.55 4.88 -12.84
N GLY A 55 -2.03 5.94 -12.25
CA GLY A 55 -0.86 6.67 -12.77
C GLY A 55 0.40 6.50 -11.92
N LYS A 56 0.24 6.25 -10.63
CA LYS A 56 1.35 6.11 -9.67
C LYS A 56 1.16 4.88 -8.79
N ILE A 57 2.25 4.13 -8.62
CA ILE A 57 2.33 2.94 -7.78
C ILE A 57 3.51 3.14 -6.83
N VAL A 58 3.27 3.03 -5.54
CA VAL A 58 4.26 3.23 -4.47
C VAL A 58 4.41 1.93 -3.70
N ILE A 59 5.62 1.41 -3.62
CA ILE A 59 5.95 0.17 -2.91
C ILE A 59 6.66 0.53 -1.61
N SER A 60 6.15 0.05 -0.48
CA SER A 60 6.74 0.29 0.84
C SER A 60 8.07 -0.45 1.00
N HIS A 61 8.12 -1.70 0.59
CA HIS A 61 9.31 -2.55 0.56
C HIS A 61 9.08 -3.74 -0.38
N THR A 62 10.12 -4.56 -0.63
CA THR A 62 10.07 -5.57 -1.68
C THR A 62 9.92 -7.01 -1.18
N HIS A 63 9.27 -7.25 -0.04
CA HIS A 63 8.80 -8.59 0.29
C HIS A 63 7.67 -9.01 -0.67
N MET A 64 7.54 -10.31 -0.89
CA MET A 64 6.63 -10.86 -1.90
C MET A 64 5.16 -10.51 -1.66
N ASP A 65 4.74 -10.39 -0.44
CA ASP A 65 3.38 -9.99 -0.05
C ASP A 65 3.06 -8.50 -0.30
N HIS A 66 4.09 -7.70 -0.64
CA HIS A 66 3.96 -6.27 -1.02
C HIS A 66 4.25 -6.00 -2.49
N VAL A 67 5.04 -6.84 -3.16
CA VAL A 67 5.47 -6.62 -4.55
C VAL A 67 5.08 -7.74 -5.52
N GLY A 68 4.67 -8.90 -5.00
CA GLY A 68 4.45 -10.10 -5.82
C GLY A 68 3.34 -9.97 -6.87
N GLY A 69 2.41 -9.06 -6.71
CA GLY A 69 1.34 -8.75 -7.68
C GLY A 69 1.66 -7.62 -8.65
N LEU A 70 2.81 -6.92 -8.51
CA LEU A 70 3.14 -5.74 -9.30
C LEU A 70 3.22 -6.06 -10.80
N GLY A 71 3.81 -7.18 -11.16
CA GLY A 71 3.88 -7.61 -12.56
C GLY A 71 2.49 -7.80 -13.17
N ASN A 72 1.59 -8.47 -12.45
CA ASN A 72 0.21 -8.64 -12.88
C ASN A 72 -0.55 -7.31 -12.93
N LEU A 73 -0.31 -6.38 -12.02
CA LEU A 73 -0.92 -5.06 -12.05
C LEU A 73 -0.54 -4.30 -13.31
N LEU A 74 0.76 -4.22 -13.63
CA LEU A 74 1.25 -3.57 -14.85
C LEU A 74 0.71 -4.27 -16.10
N TRP A 75 0.70 -5.60 -16.13
CA TRP A 75 0.17 -6.40 -17.22
C TRP A 75 -1.34 -6.17 -17.43
N HIS A 76 -2.13 -6.06 -16.35
CA HIS A 76 -3.55 -5.78 -16.42
C HIS A 76 -3.86 -4.35 -16.87
N ILE A 77 -3.08 -3.34 -16.43
CA ILE A 77 -3.20 -1.96 -16.93
C ILE A 77 -3.01 -1.97 -18.46
N ARG A 78 -1.92 -2.60 -18.95
CA ARG A 78 -1.65 -2.76 -20.39
C ARG A 78 -2.82 -3.44 -21.11
N ASN A 79 -3.33 -4.56 -20.61
CA ASN A 79 -4.39 -5.31 -21.26
C ASN A 79 -5.74 -4.56 -21.28
N CYS A 80 -6.05 -3.81 -20.22
CA CYS A 80 -7.22 -2.91 -20.22
C CYS A 80 -7.08 -1.84 -21.29
N GLY A 81 -5.87 -1.27 -21.46
CA GLY A 81 -5.57 -0.31 -22.51
C GLY A 81 -5.75 -0.88 -23.90
N LEU A 82 -5.17 -2.05 -24.17
CA LEU A 82 -5.31 -2.75 -25.45
C LEU A 82 -6.78 -3.08 -25.78
N LEU A 83 -7.51 -3.59 -24.81
CA LEU A 83 -8.94 -3.95 -24.98
C LEU A 83 -9.79 -2.73 -25.31
N ARG A 84 -9.56 -1.61 -24.62
CA ARG A 84 -10.33 -0.38 -24.78
C ARG A 84 -9.78 0.55 -25.88
N ARG A 85 -8.59 0.28 -26.40
CA ARG A 85 -7.82 1.16 -27.30
C ARG A 85 -7.58 2.53 -26.66
N GLN A 86 -7.16 2.53 -25.40
CA GLN A 86 -6.91 3.70 -24.57
C GLN A 86 -5.59 3.54 -23.85
N GLN A 87 -4.94 4.65 -23.56
CA GLN A 87 -3.79 4.69 -22.63
C GLN A 87 -4.29 4.98 -21.20
N PRO A 88 -3.46 4.76 -20.17
CA PRO A 88 -3.73 5.31 -18.85
C PRO A 88 -4.05 6.82 -18.94
N GLU A 89 -5.01 7.28 -18.17
CA GLU A 89 -5.46 8.69 -18.20
C GLU A 89 -4.32 9.69 -17.93
N SER A 90 -3.32 9.26 -17.13
CA SER A 90 -2.08 10.03 -16.88
C SER A 90 -1.10 10.07 -18.05
N GLY A 91 -1.32 9.30 -19.12
CA GLY A 91 -0.40 9.10 -20.23
C GLY A 91 0.89 8.34 -19.89
N LYS A 92 1.03 7.85 -18.66
CA LYS A 92 2.20 7.11 -18.13
C LYS A 92 1.84 6.30 -16.89
N VAL A 93 2.71 5.38 -16.50
CA VAL A 93 2.68 4.73 -15.18
C VAL A 93 4.04 4.93 -14.50
N GLU A 94 4.03 5.50 -13.31
CA GLU A 94 5.22 5.75 -12.49
C GLU A 94 5.23 4.82 -11.28
N VAL A 95 6.30 4.07 -11.11
CA VAL A 95 6.49 3.16 -9.97
C VAL A 95 7.58 3.72 -9.06
N TYR A 96 7.27 3.89 -7.80
CA TYR A 96 8.23 4.26 -6.75
C TYR A 96 8.54 3.00 -5.95
N ILE A 97 9.80 2.54 -5.99
CA ILE A 97 10.21 1.26 -5.42
C ILE A 97 11.56 1.38 -4.70
N PRO A 98 11.71 0.83 -3.48
CA PRO A 98 12.95 1.00 -2.70
C PRO A 98 14.11 0.10 -3.18
N ASN A 99 13.86 -0.85 -4.07
CA ASN A 99 14.88 -1.73 -4.63
C ASN A 99 14.78 -1.81 -6.16
N MET A 100 15.76 -1.22 -6.84
CA MET A 100 15.80 -1.21 -8.31
C MET A 100 16.15 -2.58 -8.92
N GLU A 101 16.87 -3.44 -8.20
CA GLU A 101 17.16 -4.81 -8.68
C GLU A 101 15.86 -5.63 -8.77
N THR A 102 14.94 -5.44 -7.81
CA THR A 102 13.60 -6.06 -7.87
C THR A 102 12.83 -5.55 -9.09
N TRP A 103 12.89 -4.24 -9.37
CA TRP A 103 12.28 -3.66 -10.56
C TRP A 103 12.87 -4.23 -11.86
N GLU A 104 14.17 -4.29 -11.97
CA GLU A 104 14.87 -4.84 -13.16
C GLU A 104 14.52 -6.31 -13.40
N GLY A 105 14.50 -7.14 -12.33
CA GLY A 105 14.08 -8.52 -12.38
C GLY A 105 12.63 -8.68 -12.82
N LEU A 106 11.72 -7.84 -12.31
CA LEU A 106 10.31 -7.83 -12.71
C LEU A 106 10.16 -7.48 -14.20
N MET A 107 10.85 -6.44 -14.67
CA MET A 107 10.79 -6.02 -16.06
C MET A 107 11.46 -7.06 -17.01
N LEU A 108 12.48 -7.74 -16.54
CA LEU A 108 13.08 -8.87 -17.28
C LEU A 108 12.06 -10.00 -17.45
N LEU A 109 11.33 -10.36 -16.39
CA LEU A 109 10.24 -11.33 -16.45
C LEU A 109 9.18 -10.91 -17.47
N LEU A 110 8.66 -9.70 -17.36
CA LEU A 110 7.60 -9.20 -18.24
C LEU A 110 8.01 -9.17 -19.72
N ARG A 111 9.23 -8.74 -20.02
CA ARG A 111 9.77 -8.69 -21.40
C ARG A 111 9.94 -10.08 -22.03
N ASN A 112 10.08 -11.13 -21.22
CA ASN A 112 10.25 -12.49 -21.69
C ASN A 112 8.96 -13.32 -21.65
N THR A 113 7.82 -12.68 -21.47
CA THR A 113 6.50 -13.32 -21.50
C THR A 113 5.68 -12.85 -22.71
N GLU A 114 4.83 -13.70 -23.25
CA GLU A 114 3.83 -13.40 -24.28
C GLU A 114 4.32 -12.55 -25.48
N GLY A 115 5.53 -12.81 -25.95
CA GLY A 115 6.13 -12.08 -27.10
C GLY A 115 6.69 -10.70 -26.75
N GLY A 116 6.83 -10.38 -25.47
CA GLY A 116 7.35 -9.13 -24.94
C GLY A 116 6.28 -8.30 -24.22
N PHE A 117 6.78 -7.34 -23.45
CA PHE A 117 5.96 -6.39 -22.69
C PHE A 117 6.15 -4.98 -23.27
N GLU A 118 5.43 -4.69 -24.35
CA GLU A 118 5.46 -3.38 -25.02
C GLU A 118 4.20 -2.60 -24.67
N THR A 119 4.38 -1.30 -24.45
CA THR A 119 3.31 -0.33 -24.21
C THR A 119 3.53 0.91 -25.09
N ASP A 120 2.46 1.55 -25.49
CA ASP A 120 2.46 2.83 -26.23
C ASP A 120 2.53 4.05 -25.30
N TYR A 121 2.78 3.83 -24.03
CA TYR A 121 2.99 4.82 -22.98
C TYR A 121 4.21 4.41 -22.11
N PRO A 122 4.91 5.37 -21.50
CA PRO A 122 6.04 5.05 -20.62
C PRO A 122 5.60 4.40 -19.30
N ILE A 123 6.31 3.37 -18.91
CA ILE A 123 6.31 2.80 -17.56
C ILE A 123 7.70 3.00 -16.99
N THR A 124 7.82 3.79 -15.94
CA THR A 124 9.11 4.18 -15.34
C THR A 124 9.16 3.80 -13.87
N ALA A 125 10.37 3.55 -13.36
CA ALA A 125 10.58 3.39 -11.93
C ALA A 125 11.53 4.45 -11.39
N THR A 126 11.25 4.88 -10.17
CA THR A 126 12.07 5.80 -9.38
C THR A 126 12.42 5.13 -8.05
N LEU A 127 13.71 5.18 -7.69
CA LEU A 127 14.16 4.71 -6.38
C LEU A 127 13.51 5.56 -5.28
N VAL A 128 12.94 4.90 -4.27
CA VAL A 128 12.43 5.59 -3.08
C VAL A 128 13.59 6.05 -2.21
N GLU A 129 13.57 7.33 -1.87
CA GLU A 129 14.46 7.96 -0.91
C GLU A 129 13.63 8.73 0.14
N ALA A 130 14.23 9.03 1.28
CA ALA A 130 13.58 9.82 2.32
C ALA A 130 13.20 11.22 1.85
N GLY A 131 12.01 11.69 2.22
CA GLY A 131 11.50 13.01 1.85
C GLY A 131 10.33 12.93 0.86
N VAL A 132 10.02 14.03 0.20
CA VAL A 132 8.89 14.12 -0.73
C VAL A 132 9.19 13.29 -1.98
N LEU A 133 8.38 12.24 -2.21
CA LEU A 133 8.46 11.42 -3.43
C LEU A 133 7.87 12.13 -4.63
N PHE A 134 6.69 12.70 -4.44
CA PHE A 134 6.00 13.52 -5.44
C PHE A 134 4.94 14.39 -4.78
N ASP A 135 4.60 15.45 -5.49
CA ASP A 135 3.45 16.31 -5.27
C ASP A 135 2.90 16.67 -6.66
N ASP A 136 1.71 16.19 -6.99
CA ASP A 136 1.10 16.39 -8.31
C ASP A 136 -0.12 17.32 -8.27
N GLY A 137 -0.28 18.02 -7.16
CA GLY A 137 -1.37 18.97 -6.92
C GLY A 137 -2.68 18.31 -6.45
N VAL A 138 -2.81 16.98 -6.56
CA VAL A 138 -3.94 16.20 -6.05
C VAL A 138 -3.54 15.45 -4.81
N LEU A 139 -2.39 14.77 -4.87
CA LEU A 139 -1.86 13.96 -3.78
C LEU A 139 -0.36 14.21 -3.64
N LYS A 140 0.06 14.43 -2.39
CA LYS A 140 1.46 14.55 -2.03
C LYS A 140 1.85 13.37 -1.16
N VAL A 141 2.97 12.73 -1.47
CA VAL A 141 3.52 11.61 -0.71
C VAL A 141 4.91 11.94 -0.20
N THR A 142 5.09 11.76 1.10
CA THR A 142 6.40 11.88 1.77
C THR A 142 6.80 10.52 2.35
N ALA A 143 8.02 10.08 2.05
CA ALA A 143 8.58 8.81 2.51
C ALA A 143 9.43 9.01 3.76
N PHE A 144 9.20 8.19 4.77
CA PHE A 144 9.97 8.12 6.01
C PHE A 144 10.63 6.75 6.10
N PRO A 145 11.96 6.67 6.21
CA PRO A 145 12.66 5.40 6.39
C PRO A 145 12.21 4.71 7.67
N ASN A 146 12.03 3.41 7.60
CA ASN A 146 11.75 2.58 8.76
C ASN A 146 12.78 1.45 8.93
N THR A 147 12.69 0.69 10.02
CA THR A 147 13.73 -0.28 10.39
C THR A 147 13.37 -1.73 10.03
N HIS A 148 12.31 -1.96 9.26
CA HIS A 148 11.86 -3.29 8.90
C HIS A 148 12.86 -4.02 7.98
N LEU A 149 13.35 -3.35 6.93
CA LEU A 149 14.24 -3.96 5.96
C LEU A 149 15.42 -3.05 5.62
N ARG A 150 16.63 -3.56 5.76
CA ARG A 150 17.89 -2.87 5.43
C ARG A 150 18.87 -3.78 4.71
N TYR A 151 19.64 -3.23 3.81
CA TYR A 151 20.80 -3.92 3.25
C TYR A 151 21.92 -3.95 4.30
N LEU A 152 22.28 -5.15 4.76
CA LEU A 152 23.29 -5.33 5.83
C LEU A 152 24.69 -4.80 5.45
N GLU A 153 25.06 -4.88 4.16
CA GLU A 153 26.37 -4.47 3.67
C GLU A 153 26.54 -2.94 3.57
N THR A 154 25.46 -2.22 3.28
CA THR A 154 25.49 -0.77 3.00
C THR A 154 24.65 0.05 3.98
N ASP A 155 23.95 -0.59 4.90
CA ASP A 155 22.93 0.03 5.78
C ASP A 155 21.87 0.85 5.03
N ARG A 156 21.70 0.59 3.71
CA ARG A 156 20.68 1.27 2.89
C ARG A 156 19.30 0.85 3.36
N CYS A 157 18.44 1.83 3.63
CA CYS A 157 17.05 1.59 3.95
C CYS A 157 16.32 1.03 2.71
N LEU A 158 15.53 -0.01 2.91
CA LEU A 158 14.74 -0.68 1.86
C LEU A 158 13.26 -0.76 2.23
N SER A 159 12.83 -0.11 3.30
CA SER A 159 11.44 -0.07 3.75
C SER A 159 11.07 1.31 4.25
N TYR A 160 9.85 1.73 3.91
CA TYR A 160 9.36 3.09 4.15
C TYR A 160 7.92 3.10 4.65
N THR A 161 7.66 4.06 5.53
CA THR A 161 6.33 4.55 5.92
C THR A 161 6.01 5.78 5.08
N TYR A 162 4.75 5.99 4.71
CA TYR A 162 4.32 7.09 3.87
C TYR A 162 3.32 8.00 4.57
N LEU A 163 3.58 9.31 4.55
CA LEU A 163 2.58 10.34 4.81
C LEU A 163 1.97 10.75 3.48
N ILE A 164 0.65 10.69 3.40
CA ILE A 164 -0.16 10.96 2.22
C ILE A 164 -1.06 12.13 2.54
N GLU A 165 -0.87 13.23 1.83
CA GLU A 165 -1.64 14.47 1.99
C GLU A 165 -2.55 14.66 0.77
N CYS A 166 -3.85 14.78 1.00
CA CYS A 166 -4.86 14.91 -0.05
C CYS A 166 -6.12 15.58 0.50
N GLU A 167 -6.69 16.55 -0.24
CA GLU A 167 -7.93 17.24 0.12
C GLU A 167 -7.91 17.84 1.55
N GLY A 168 -6.74 18.30 2.01
CA GLY A 168 -6.55 18.83 3.36
C GLY A 168 -6.53 17.77 4.46
N LYS A 169 -6.50 16.49 4.12
CA LYS A 169 -6.40 15.34 5.02
C LYS A 169 -5.00 14.75 5.02
N LYS A 170 -4.59 14.21 6.17
CA LYS A 170 -3.35 13.48 6.36
C LYS A 170 -3.64 12.01 6.65
N LEU A 171 -3.17 11.12 5.79
CA LEU A 171 -3.23 9.67 5.97
C LEU A 171 -1.81 9.13 6.10
N VAL A 172 -1.54 8.33 7.11
CA VAL A 172 -0.26 7.60 7.23
C VAL A 172 -0.48 6.13 6.85
N TYR A 173 0.37 5.63 5.96
CA TYR A 173 0.46 4.22 5.59
C TYR A 173 1.75 3.65 6.18
N SER A 174 1.62 2.74 7.13
CA SER A 174 2.77 2.22 7.89
C SER A 174 3.78 1.47 7.00
N GLY A 175 3.30 0.74 5.98
CA GLY A 175 4.05 -0.39 5.45
C GLY A 175 4.30 -1.39 6.57
N ASP A 176 5.31 -2.23 6.41
CA ASP A 176 5.80 -3.10 7.49
C ASP A 176 6.86 -2.37 8.32
N LEU A 177 6.86 -2.61 9.61
CA LEU A 177 7.65 -1.86 10.59
C LEU A 177 8.62 -2.78 11.33
N GLY A 178 9.79 -2.25 11.69
CA GLY A 178 10.67 -2.88 12.66
C GLY A 178 10.23 -2.61 14.10
N LYS A 179 9.59 -1.46 14.31
CA LYS A 179 8.95 -1.02 15.58
C LYS A 179 7.95 0.08 15.29
N TYR A 180 6.95 0.27 16.12
CA TYR A 180 5.93 1.30 15.90
C TYR A 180 6.48 2.73 15.94
N GLU A 181 7.54 3.00 16.70
CA GLU A 181 8.21 4.29 16.76
C GLU A 181 8.84 4.73 15.43
N ASP A 182 8.99 3.82 14.46
CA ASP A 182 9.40 4.15 13.09
C ASP A 182 8.40 5.12 12.40
N MET A 183 7.17 5.23 12.91
CA MET A 183 6.16 6.17 12.41
C MET A 183 6.18 7.54 13.09
N ASP A 184 6.98 7.75 14.13
CA ASP A 184 6.91 8.97 14.97
C ASP A 184 7.07 10.25 14.13
N ASP A 185 7.99 10.27 13.19
CA ASP A 185 8.18 11.43 12.30
C ASP A 185 6.99 11.65 11.36
N ALA A 186 6.42 10.57 10.83
CA ALA A 186 5.28 10.65 9.91
C ALA A 186 3.99 11.15 10.58
N ILE A 187 3.82 10.88 11.88
CA ILE A 187 2.64 11.31 12.66
C ILE A 187 2.92 12.47 13.61
N SER A 188 4.10 13.10 13.55
CA SER A 188 4.54 14.15 14.49
C SER A 188 3.56 15.32 14.61
N GLU A 189 2.91 15.70 13.50
CA GLU A 189 1.88 16.74 13.46
C GLU A 189 0.44 16.18 13.61
N GLY A 190 0.29 14.88 13.87
CA GLY A 190 -0.98 14.17 13.85
C GLY A 190 -1.42 13.79 12.45
N CYS A 191 -2.44 12.91 12.38
CA CYS A 191 -3.04 12.49 11.12
C CYS A 191 -4.54 12.22 11.27
N ASP A 192 -5.31 12.39 10.18
CA ASP A 192 -6.74 12.08 10.15
C ASP A 192 -6.98 10.56 10.11
N GLY A 193 -6.07 9.82 9.46
CA GLY A 193 -6.13 8.37 9.37
C GLY A 193 -4.75 7.73 9.48
N LEU A 194 -4.70 6.56 10.09
CA LEU A 194 -3.50 5.71 10.17
C LEU A 194 -3.84 4.31 9.70
N ILE A 195 -3.30 3.89 8.56
CA ILE A 195 -3.29 2.48 8.15
C ILE A 195 -2.09 1.84 8.81
N ILE A 196 -2.34 0.93 9.76
CA ILE A 196 -1.31 0.31 10.59
C ILE A 196 -1.31 -1.20 10.44
N GLU A 197 -0.12 -1.78 10.39
CA GLU A 197 0.09 -3.22 10.34
C GLU A 197 -0.12 -3.88 11.70
N THR A 198 -0.54 -5.14 11.67
CA THR A 198 -0.54 -6.04 12.82
C THR A 198 0.12 -7.39 12.53
N GLY A 199 0.82 -7.49 11.40
CA GLY A 199 1.52 -8.70 10.98
C GLY A 199 2.66 -9.07 11.95
N HIS A 200 3.42 -8.07 12.35
CA HIS A 200 4.57 -8.22 13.27
C HIS A 200 4.22 -7.90 14.72
N PHE A 201 3.15 -7.15 14.96
CA PHE A 201 2.76 -6.67 16.29
C PHE A 201 1.26 -6.92 16.51
N GLY A 202 0.85 -7.19 17.71
CA GLY A 202 -0.57 -7.42 18.04
C GLY A 202 -1.34 -6.13 18.28
N ILE A 203 -2.66 -6.26 18.45
CA ILE A 203 -3.59 -5.16 18.73
C ILE A 203 -3.21 -4.41 20.02
N ASP A 204 -2.70 -5.13 21.05
CA ASP A 204 -2.28 -4.50 22.31
C ASP A 204 -1.13 -3.51 22.10
N ALA A 205 -0.13 -3.90 21.32
CA ALA A 205 1.01 -3.04 21.03
C ALA A 205 0.58 -1.82 20.18
N ALA A 206 -0.32 -2.02 19.21
CA ALA A 206 -0.89 -0.94 18.43
C ALA A 206 -1.67 0.05 19.31
N TRP A 207 -2.45 -0.44 20.27
CA TRP A 207 -3.15 0.40 21.24
C TRP A 207 -2.18 1.19 22.11
N GLN A 208 -1.17 0.53 22.68
CA GLN A 208 -0.17 1.19 23.52
C GLN A 208 0.55 2.30 22.77
N TYR A 209 0.91 2.07 21.51
CA TYR A 209 1.60 3.05 20.68
C TYR A 209 0.71 4.25 20.29
N THR A 210 -0.52 3.99 19.88
CA THR A 210 -1.44 5.04 19.37
C THR A 210 -2.12 5.82 20.48
N SER A 211 -2.20 5.25 21.70
CA SER A 211 -2.88 5.89 22.84
C SER A 211 -2.26 7.23 23.19
N GLY A 212 -3.08 8.28 23.21
CA GLY A 212 -2.64 9.65 23.53
C GLY A 212 -1.99 10.40 22.36
N LYS A 213 -1.80 9.78 21.19
CA LYS A 213 -1.34 10.45 19.98
C LYS A 213 -2.52 11.11 19.24
N ASN A 214 -2.24 12.17 18.49
CA ASN A 214 -3.23 12.89 17.69
C ASN A 214 -3.54 12.12 16.38
N ILE A 215 -4.28 11.04 16.49
CA ILE A 215 -4.69 10.17 15.37
C ILE A 215 -6.22 10.13 15.33
N GLY A 216 -6.80 10.52 14.20
CA GLY A 216 -8.25 10.59 14.02
C GLY A 216 -8.88 9.20 13.95
N LYS A 217 -8.45 8.35 13.04
CA LYS A 217 -8.98 6.99 12.87
C LYS A 217 -7.87 5.99 12.54
N VAL A 218 -7.96 4.80 13.12
CA VAL A 218 -7.01 3.70 12.91
C VAL A 218 -7.64 2.63 12.01
N PHE A 219 -6.90 2.24 10.98
CA PHE A 219 -7.29 1.20 10.02
C PHE A 219 -6.31 0.05 10.12
N PHE A 220 -6.70 -1.06 10.72
CA PHE A 220 -5.87 -2.25 10.79
C PHE A 220 -5.86 -2.96 9.44
N SER A 221 -4.68 -3.01 8.82
CA SER A 221 -4.40 -3.73 7.57
C SER A 221 -3.12 -4.54 7.75
N HIS A 222 -2.70 -5.29 6.73
CA HIS A 222 -1.59 -6.24 6.87
C HIS A 222 -1.76 -7.09 8.15
N ASN A 223 -2.94 -7.74 8.23
CA ASN A 223 -3.40 -8.39 9.44
C ASN A 223 -2.64 -9.69 9.70
N GLY A 224 -2.09 -9.82 10.92
CA GLY A 224 -1.40 -11.01 11.40
C GLY A 224 -2.34 -12.05 12.00
N ARG A 225 -1.73 -13.11 12.53
CA ARG A 225 -2.43 -14.30 13.06
C ARG A 225 -3.45 -14.00 14.15
N GLU A 226 -3.25 -12.98 14.96
CA GLU A 226 -4.23 -12.59 15.98
C GLU A 226 -5.58 -12.28 15.34
N ILE A 227 -5.59 -11.44 14.32
CA ILE A 227 -6.83 -11.04 13.62
C ILE A 227 -7.33 -12.15 12.70
N LEU A 228 -6.44 -12.81 11.97
CA LEU A 228 -6.83 -13.81 10.98
C LEU A 228 -7.43 -15.07 11.60
N ASN A 229 -6.88 -15.51 12.73
CA ASN A 229 -7.32 -16.73 13.38
C ASN A 229 -8.46 -16.51 14.40
N TYR A 230 -8.57 -15.29 14.94
CA TYR A 230 -9.55 -14.95 15.99
C TYR A 230 -10.29 -13.63 15.65
N PRO A 231 -11.01 -13.55 14.51
CA PRO A 231 -11.58 -12.29 14.03
C PRO A 231 -12.61 -11.69 14.99
N GLU A 232 -13.48 -12.50 15.58
CA GLU A 232 -14.51 -12.01 16.51
C GLU A 232 -13.89 -11.45 17.80
N ALA A 233 -12.97 -12.20 18.41
CA ALA A 233 -12.26 -11.74 19.61
C ALA A 233 -11.41 -10.49 19.33
N SER A 234 -10.83 -10.39 18.13
CA SER A 234 -10.08 -9.22 17.70
C SER A 234 -10.98 -7.99 17.52
N GLN A 235 -12.17 -8.16 16.95
CA GLN A 235 -13.16 -7.09 16.83
C GLN A 235 -13.61 -6.58 18.19
N GLU A 236 -13.91 -7.49 19.15
CA GLU A 236 -14.25 -7.13 20.52
C GLU A 236 -13.12 -6.36 21.21
N LYS A 237 -11.88 -6.82 21.00
CA LYS A 237 -10.68 -6.17 21.54
C LYS A 237 -10.48 -4.78 20.98
N VAL A 238 -10.60 -4.59 19.66
CA VAL A 238 -10.52 -3.29 18.99
C VAL A 238 -11.64 -2.37 19.49
N ALA A 239 -12.88 -2.83 19.59
CA ALA A 239 -14.00 -2.04 20.09
C ALA A 239 -13.76 -1.59 21.54
N ARG A 240 -13.20 -2.45 22.39
CA ARG A 240 -12.88 -2.10 23.78
C ARG A 240 -11.77 -1.06 23.92
N TYR A 241 -10.74 -1.12 23.08
CA TYR A 241 -9.59 -0.22 23.16
C TYR A 241 -9.80 1.10 22.44
N PHE A 242 -10.37 1.04 21.25
CA PHE A 242 -10.47 2.20 20.35
C PHE A 242 -11.87 2.80 20.29
N GLY A 243 -12.87 2.15 20.89
CA GLY A 243 -14.26 2.57 20.72
C GLY A 243 -14.67 2.50 19.24
N GLY A 244 -15.20 3.60 18.70
CA GLY A 244 -15.53 3.71 17.27
C GLY A 244 -14.39 4.22 16.38
N ASN A 245 -13.20 4.47 16.94
CA ASN A 245 -12.10 5.14 16.23
C ASN A 245 -11.14 4.18 15.52
N ALA A 246 -11.44 2.88 15.48
CA ALA A 246 -10.65 1.92 14.71
C ALA A 246 -11.51 0.91 13.96
N VAL A 247 -10.97 0.38 12.88
CA VAL A 247 -11.60 -0.62 12.00
C VAL A 247 -10.57 -1.68 11.63
N ILE A 248 -10.94 -2.95 11.76
CA ILE A 248 -10.20 -4.04 11.13
C ILE A 248 -10.65 -4.10 9.66
N CYS A 249 -9.73 -3.77 8.76
CA CYS A 249 -10.03 -3.71 7.34
C CYS A 249 -10.10 -5.10 6.72
N GLU A 250 -10.93 -5.22 5.71
CA GLU A 250 -11.15 -6.44 4.92
C GLU A 250 -10.96 -6.16 3.44
N ASP A 251 -10.59 -7.21 2.70
CA ASP A 251 -10.46 -7.13 1.26
C ASP A 251 -11.78 -6.70 0.60
N GLY A 252 -11.71 -5.74 -0.29
CA GLY A 252 -12.88 -5.17 -0.93
C GLY A 252 -13.58 -4.04 -0.16
N MET A 253 -13.09 -3.69 1.04
CA MET A 253 -13.62 -2.57 1.81
C MET A 253 -13.23 -1.23 1.17
N THR A 254 -14.13 -0.27 1.18
CA THR A 254 -13.88 1.14 0.81
C THR A 254 -14.27 2.04 1.97
N ILE A 255 -13.38 2.97 2.31
CA ILE A 255 -13.59 3.96 3.38
C ILE A 255 -13.39 5.36 2.80
N GLU A 256 -14.22 6.29 3.18
CA GLU A 256 -14.05 7.73 2.93
C GLU A 256 -13.38 8.40 4.16
N LEU A 257 -12.34 9.19 3.92
CA LEU A 257 -11.60 9.96 4.94
C LEU A 257 -11.80 11.46 4.74
#